data_e770e46b0a8c5077d8ef50e422e6ff59
#
_entry.id   e770e46b0a8c5077d8ef50e422e6ff59
#
_cell.length_a   1.000
_cell.length_b   1.000
_cell.length_c   1.000
_cell.angle_alpha   90.00
_cell.angle_beta   90.00
_cell.angle_gamma   90.00
#
_symmetry.space_group_name_H-M   'P 1'
#
loop_
_entity.id
_entity.type
_entity.pdbx_description
1 polymer ?
#
loop_
_entity_poly.entity_id
_entity_poly.type
_entity_poly.pdbx_seq_one_letter_code
_entity_poly.pdbx_strand_id
1 'polypeptide(L)'
;MLEPEMVAFVERTKSLYPRDRSASTFAEQRAVYERYAAAFTPPLPDGVTARDAPFTSPDERTFDVRLYAPADRARSMGTVLYFHGGGFVVGSLDSHDLITARIAADTGLCVVAVDYRLAPEHAAPAAH
;
A
#
# COMPACT_ATOMS: atom_id res chain seq x y z
N MET A 1 21.81 20.25 -9.84
CA MET A 1 21.15 20.88 -8.68
C MET A 1 19.77 20.25 -8.60
N LEU A 2 19.29 19.84 -7.41
CA LEU A 2 17.93 19.30 -7.29
C LEU A 2 16.92 20.43 -7.42
N GLU A 3 15.77 20.15 -8.03
CA GLU A 3 14.63 21.06 -8.07
C GLU A 3 14.11 21.38 -6.66
N PRO A 4 13.62 22.60 -6.39
CA PRO A 4 13.16 23.01 -5.06
C PRO A 4 12.12 22.07 -4.44
N GLU A 5 11.20 21.54 -5.25
CA GLU A 5 10.17 20.58 -4.84
C GLU A 5 10.79 19.25 -4.38
N MET A 6 11.83 18.78 -5.08
CA MET A 6 12.56 17.58 -4.68
C MET A 6 13.32 17.79 -3.37
N VAL A 7 13.90 18.98 -3.16
CA VAL A 7 14.55 19.32 -1.89
C VAL A 7 13.52 19.29 -0.76
N ALA A 8 12.38 19.92 -0.92
CA ALA A 8 11.30 19.92 0.07
C ALA A 8 10.78 18.51 0.38
N PHE A 9 10.61 17.67 -0.64
CA PHE A 9 10.25 16.26 -0.48
C PHE A 9 11.28 15.48 0.35
N VAL A 10 12.56 15.63 0.02
CA VAL A 10 13.66 14.96 0.75
C VAL A 10 13.71 15.39 2.20
N GLU A 11 13.60 16.70 2.49
CA GLU A 11 13.61 17.22 3.87
C GLU A 11 12.39 16.72 4.65
N ARG A 12 11.20 16.73 4.07
CA ARG A 12 10.00 16.16 4.69
C ARG A 12 10.17 14.67 4.97
N THR A 13 10.69 13.91 4.02
CA THR A 13 10.97 12.47 4.19
C THR A 13 11.95 12.24 5.35
N LYS A 14 13.06 12.98 5.39
CA LYS A 14 14.05 12.88 6.48
C LYS A 14 13.44 13.19 7.86
N SER A 15 12.50 14.13 7.95
CA SER A 15 11.84 14.47 9.20
C SER A 15 10.95 13.37 9.77
N LEU A 16 10.45 12.47 8.91
CA LEU A 16 9.57 11.36 9.29
C LEU A 16 10.34 10.11 9.73
N TYR A 17 11.60 10.00 9.32
CA TYR A 17 12.45 8.88 9.69
C TYR A 17 13.38 9.21 10.85
N PRO A 18 13.54 8.33 11.86
CA PRO A 18 14.52 8.53 12.90
C PRO A 18 15.95 8.54 12.31
N ARG A 19 16.84 9.34 12.91
CA ARG A 19 18.23 9.46 12.45
C ARG A 19 19.02 8.15 12.61
N ASP A 20 18.74 7.44 13.70
CA ASP A 20 19.30 6.11 13.96
C ASP A 20 18.18 5.07 13.91
N ARG A 21 18.39 4.05 13.12
CA ARG A 21 17.46 2.92 12.92
C ARG A 21 18.10 1.57 13.27
N SER A 22 19.33 1.58 13.77
CA SER A 22 20.11 0.37 14.01
C SER A 22 19.49 -0.55 15.08
N ALA A 23 18.72 0.02 16.02
CA ALA A 23 18.05 -0.70 17.10
C ALA A 23 16.53 -0.78 16.95
N SER A 24 15.94 -0.35 15.80
CA SER A 24 14.49 -0.34 15.66
C SER A 24 13.93 -1.74 15.44
N THR A 25 12.88 -2.08 16.19
CA THR A 25 12.08 -3.28 15.99
C THR A 25 11.33 -3.25 14.67
N PHE A 26 10.89 -4.41 14.18
CA PHE A 26 10.05 -4.46 12.96
C PHE A 26 8.75 -3.69 13.11
N ALA A 27 8.14 -3.71 14.29
CA ALA A 27 6.94 -2.93 14.58
C ALA A 27 7.19 -1.42 14.46
N GLU A 28 8.31 -0.93 14.98
CA GLU A 28 8.71 0.48 14.85
C GLU A 28 9.00 0.86 13.40
N GLN A 29 9.67 -0.03 12.64
CA GLN A 29 9.92 0.19 11.21
C GLN A 29 8.62 0.30 10.42
N ARG A 30 7.63 -0.57 10.68
CA ARG A 30 6.29 -0.49 10.08
C ARG A 30 5.60 0.81 10.45
N ALA A 31 5.59 1.18 11.72
CA ALA A 31 4.96 2.43 12.17
C ALA A 31 5.60 3.67 11.54
N VAL A 32 6.91 3.67 11.31
CA VAL A 32 7.60 4.74 10.56
C VAL A 32 7.16 4.75 9.10
N TYR A 33 7.10 3.58 8.46
CA TYR A 33 6.71 3.45 7.06
C TYR A 33 5.27 3.91 6.82
N GLU A 34 4.34 3.52 7.71
CA GLU A 34 2.94 3.98 7.65
C GLU A 34 2.83 5.50 7.80
N ARG A 35 3.52 6.11 8.76
CA ARG A 35 3.54 7.58 8.89
C ARG A 35 4.12 8.27 7.67
N TYR A 36 5.16 7.70 7.08
CA TYR A 36 5.74 8.21 5.84
C TYR A 36 4.72 8.15 4.70
N ALA A 37 4.09 7.01 4.47
CA ALA A 37 3.10 6.84 3.43
C ALA A 37 1.93 7.81 3.62
N ALA A 38 1.34 7.86 4.82
CA ALA A 38 0.23 8.75 5.15
C ALA A 38 0.53 10.23 4.92
N ALA A 39 1.79 10.65 5.13
CA ALA A 39 2.20 12.05 4.92
C ALA A 39 2.18 12.48 3.44
N PHE A 40 2.17 11.53 2.51
CA PHE A 40 2.18 11.75 1.07
C PHE A 40 0.97 11.16 0.34
N THR A 41 0.04 10.51 1.04
CA THR A 41 -1.17 9.95 0.45
C THR A 41 -2.24 11.03 0.37
N PRO A 42 -2.66 11.45 -0.84
CA PRO A 42 -3.78 12.36 -1.03
C PRO A 42 -5.12 11.62 -0.82
N PRO A 43 -6.24 12.33 -0.78
CA PRO A 43 -7.56 11.73 -0.88
C PRO A 43 -7.69 10.84 -2.14
N LEU A 44 -8.61 9.88 -2.10
CA LEU A 44 -8.92 9.05 -3.27
C LEU A 44 -9.21 9.92 -4.49
N PRO A 45 -8.75 9.53 -5.68
CA PRO A 45 -9.10 10.21 -6.93
C PRO A 45 -10.62 10.23 -7.14
N ASP A 46 -11.12 11.32 -7.72
CA ASP A 46 -12.53 11.43 -8.11
C ASP A 46 -12.93 10.24 -9.00
N GLY A 47 -14.11 9.70 -8.74
CA GLY A 47 -14.63 8.57 -9.50
C GLY A 47 -14.00 7.21 -9.15
N VAL A 48 -13.23 7.10 -8.08
CA VAL A 48 -12.76 5.81 -7.55
C VAL A 48 -13.38 5.59 -6.18
N THR A 49 -13.87 4.38 -5.96
CA THR A 49 -14.30 3.90 -4.63
C THR A 49 -13.33 2.85 -4.13
N ALA A 50 -13.07 2.84 -2.82
CA ALA A 50 -12.29 1.81 -2.16
C ALA A 50 -13.10 1.19 -1.01
N ARG A 51 -12.97 -0.13 -0.83
CA ARG A 51 -13.56 -0.82 0.33
C ARG A 51 -12.71 -2.03 0.71
N ASP A 52 -12.58 -2.24 2.00
CA ASP A 52 -11.94 -3.43 2.54
C ASP A 52 -12.93 -4.58 2.65
N ALA A 53 -12.44 -5.80 2.46
CA ALA A 53 -13.22 -7.02 2.61
C ALA A 53 -12.29 -8.19 2.99
N PRO A 54 -12.74 -9.09 3.86
CA PRO A 54 -12.02 -10.33 4.10
C PRO A 54 -12.10 -11.23 2.85
N PHE A 55 -11.01 -11.92 2.59
CA PHE A 55 -10.93 -12.97 1.59
C PHE A 55 -10.45 -14.26 2.26
N THR A 56 -11.16 -15.36 2.01
CA THR A 56 -10.74 -16.68 2.48
C THR A 56 -10.28 -17.50 1.29
N SER A 57 -9.04 -17.95 1.33
CA SER A 57 -8.43 -18.78 0.30
C SER A 57 -8.94 -20.23 0.38
N PRO A 58 -8.75 -21.04 -0.67
CA PRO A 58 -9.20 -22.43 -0.69
C PRO A 58 -8.63 -23.32 0.42
N ASP A 59 -7.49 -22.93 1.01
CA ASP A 59 -6.87 -23.60 2.16
C ASP A 59 -7.27 -22.95 3.51
N GLU A 60 -8.43 -22.29 3.54
CA GLU A 60 -9.09 -21.71 4.72
C GLU A 60 -8.31 -20.58 5.41
N ARG A 61 -7.31 -20.00 4.77
CA ARG A 61 -6.62 -18.82 5.28
C ARG A 61 -7.41 -17.57 4.96
N THR A 62 -7.61 -16.71 5.98
CA THR A 62 -8.30 -15.42 5.81
C THR A 62 -7.29 -14.29 5.93
N PHE A 63 -7.40 -13.31 5.02
CA PHE A 63 -6.66 -12.07 5.01
C PHE A 63 -7.51 -10.96 4.38
N ASP A 64 -7.15 -9.71 4.63
CA ASP A 64 -7.89 -8.59 4.07
C ASP A 64 -7.42 -8.25 2.66
N VAL A 65 -8.38 -7.77 1.86
CA VAL A 65 -8.12 -7.19 0.56
C VAL A 65 -8.82 -5.84 0.46
N ARG A 66 -8.21 -4.88 -0.25
CA ARG A 66 -8.87 -3.62 -0.59
C ARG A 66 -9.23 -3.62 -2.07
N LEU A 67 -10.51 -3.38 -2.32
CA LEU A 67 -11.11 -3.38 -3.65
C LEU A 67 -11.29 -1.94 -4.11
N TYR A 68 -10.58 -1.56 -5.17
CA TYR A 68 -10.76 -0.27 -5.83
C TYR A 68 -11.59 -0.46 -7.09
N ALA A 69 -12.61 0.36 -7.25
CA ALA A 69 -13.47 0.30 -8.41
C ALA A 69 -13.64 1.70 -9.02
N PRO A 70 -13.48 1.83 -10.36
CA PRO A 70 -13.82 3.06 -11.06
C PRO A 70 -15.32 3.31 -11.02
N ALA A 71 -15.75 4.58 -11.16
CA ALA A 71 -17.15 4.97 -11.12
C ALA A 71 -17.99 4.21 -12.16
N ASP A 72 -17.44 4.02 -13.36
CA ASP A 72 -18.09 3.22 -14.41
C ASP A 72 -17.58 1.78 -14.40
N ARG A 73 -17.90 1.07 -13.32
CA ARG A 73 -17.51 -0.32 -13.14
C ARG A 73 -18.03 -1.26 -14.24
N ALA A 74 -19.15 -0.92 -14.87
CA ALA A 74 -19.73 -1.73 -15.94
C ALA A 74 -18.84 -1.77 -17.20
N ARG A 75 -17.94 -0.80 -17.36
CA ARG A 75 -16.97 -0.72 -18.45
C ARG A 75 -15.61 -1.32 -18.12
N SER A 76 -15.39 -1.73 -16.87
CA SER A 76 -14.11 -2.33 -16.47
C SER A 76 -13.92 -3.66 -17.18
N MET A 77 -12.89 -3.75 -18.02
CA MET A 77 -12.60 -4.94 -18.82
C MET A 77 -11.67 -5.94 -18.14
N GLY A 78 -11.35 -5.70 -16.85
CA GLY A 78 -10.45 -6.59 -16.13
C GLY A 78 -10.18 -6.15 -14.70
N THR A 79 -9.40 -6.98 -14.01
CA THR A 79 -8.99 -6.74 -12.63
C THR A 79 -7.47 -6.90 -12.49
N VAL A 80 -6.83 -5.95 -11.82
CA VAL A 80 -5.42 -6.01 -11.44
C VAL A 80 -5.35 -6.57 -10.03
N LEU A 81 -4.55 -7.61 -9.81
CA LEU A 81 -4.13 -8.03 -8.48
C LEU A 81 -2.85 -7.27 -8.13
N TYR A 82 -2.86 -6.60 -6.98
CA TYR A 82 -1.75 -5.80 -6.53
C TYR A 82 -1.18 -6.33 -5.21
N PHE A 83 0.11 -6.62 -5.22
CA PHE A 83 0.88 -7.02 -4.05
C PHE A 83 1.88 -5.90 -3.74
N HIS A 84 1.75 -5.30 -2.58
CA HIS A 84 2.57 -4.15 -2.22
C HIS A 84 4.05 -4.50 -2.01
N GLY A 85 4.93 -3.52 -2.21
CA GLY A 85 6.34 -3.60 -1.89
C GLY A 85 6.62 -3.52 -0.39
N GLY A 86 7.90 -3.62 -0.01
CA GLY A 86 8.32 -3.49 1.39
C GLY A 86 9.19 -4.63 1.90
N GLY A 87 9.78 -5.43 0.97
CA GLY A 87 10.71 -6.51 1.29
C GLY A 87 10.10 -7.61 2.15
N PHE A 88 8.78 -7.81 2.06
CA PHE A 88 8.00 -8.74 2.90
C PHE A 88 7.99 -8.42 4.40
N VAL A 89 8.49 -7.26 4.80
CA VAL A 89 8.64 -6.85 6.22
C VAL A 89 7.77 -5.66 6.57
N VAL A 90 7.64 -4.70 5.65
CA VAL A 90 6.83 -3.48 5.82
C VAL A 90 5.85 -3.36 4.66
N GLY A 91 4.92 -2.42 4.78
CA GLY A 91 3.85 -2.18 3.81
C GLY A 91 2.51 -2.69 4.29
N SER A 92 1.45 -2.12 3.75
CA SER A 92 0.05 -2.42 4.05
C SER A 92 -0.84 -1.95 2.91
N LEU A 93 -2.14 -2.17 3.02
CA LEU A 93 -3.14 -1.59 2.14
C LEU A 93 -3.08 -0.06 2.17
N ASP A 94 -2.90 0.53 3.36
CA ASP A 94 -2.86 1.99 3.54
C ASP A 94 -1.60 2.62 2.95
N SER A 95 -0.45 2.00 3.14
CA SER A 95 0.83 2.56 2.65
C SER A 95 0.95 2.57 1.12
N HIS A 96 0.12 1.79 0.43
CA HIS A 96 0.09 1.72 -1.04
C HIS A 96 -1.24 2.20 -1.65
N ASP A 97 -2.11 2.80 -0.83
CA ASP A 97 -3.43 3.29 -1.25
C ASP A 97 -3.35 4.25 -2.45
N LEU A 98 -2.42 5.21 -2.40
CA LEU A 98 -2.16 6.13 -3.51
C LEU A 98 -1.92 5.42 -4.85
N ILE A 99 -1.07 4.39 -4.83
CA ILE A 99 -0.64 3.70 -6.06
C ILE A 99 -1.81 2.92 -6.64
N THR A 100 -2.50 2.15 -5.81
CA THR A 100 -3.61 1.29 -6.23
C THR A 100 -4.81 2.10 -6.70
N ALA A 101 -5.14 3.18 -5.99
CA ALA A 101 -6.19 4.10 -6.38
C ALA A 101 -5.90 4.80 -7.72
N ARG A 102 -4.63 5.22 -7.95
CA ARG A 102 -4.20 5.81 -9.23
C ARG A 102 -4.28 4.82 -10.38
N ILE A 103 -3.88 3.56 -10.17
CA ILE A 103 -4.03 2.52 -11.20
C ILE A 103 -5.51 2.40 -11.59
N ALA A 104 -6.44 2.33 -10.62
CA ALA A 104 -7.85 2.25 -10.91
C ALA A 104 -8.38 3.48 -11.66
N ALA A 105 -7.98 4.69 -11.23
CA ALA A 105 -8.37 5.95 -11.86
C ALA A 105 -7.88 6.07 -13.29
N ASP A 106 -6.60 5.81 -13.53
CA ASP A 106 -5.95 6.08 -14.81
C ASP A 106 -6.26 5.00 -15.87
N THR A 107 -6.55 3.77 -15.43
CA THR A 107 -6.81 2.65 -16.35
C THR A 107 -8.28 2.31 -16.52
N GLY A 108 -9.15 2.71 -15.59
CA GLY A 108 -10.54 2.25 -15.54
C GLY A 108 -10.70 0.78 -15.14
N LEU A 109 -9.63 0.11 -14.69
CA LEU A 109 -9.68 -1.27 -14.23
C LEU A 109 -10.04 -1.34 -12.74
N CYS A 110 -10.66 -2.45 -12.32
CA CYS A 110 -10.74 -2.76 -10.90
C CYS A 110 -9.34 -3.15 -10.39
N VAL A 111 -9.03 -2.80 -9.14
CA VAL A 111 -7.79 -3.25 -8.49
C VAL A 111 -8.14 -3.96 -7.19
N VAL A 112 -7.50 -5.09 -6.94
CA VAL A 112 -7.58 -5.83 -5.69
C VAL A 112 -6.19 -5.81 -5.05
N ALA A 113 -6.01 -5.00 -4.02
CA ALA A 113 -4.79 -4.99 -3.22
C ALA A 113 -4.89 -6.03 -2.12
N VAL A 114 -3.81 -6.77 -1.90
CA VAL A 114 -3.77 -7.90 -0.96
C VAL A 114 -2.93 -7.54 0.26
N ASP A 115 -3.49 -7.73 1.46
CA ASP A 115 -2.77 -7.62 2.73
C ASP A 115 -2.14 -8.97 3.08
N TYR A 116 -1.05 -9.27 2.40
CA TYR A 116 -0.35 -10.53 2.60
C TYR A 116 0.48 -10.54 3.89
N ARG A 117 0.70 -11.73 4.45
CA ARG A 117 1.40 -11.92 5.71
C ARG A 117 2.88 -11.53 5.62
N LEU A 118 3.35 -10.75 6.61
CA LEU A 118 4.70 -10.20 6.64
C LEU A 118 5.64 -11.01 7.55
N ALA A 119 6.90 -11.03 7.18
CA ALA A 119 8.00 -11.49 8.01
C ALA A 119 8.35 -10.42 9.09
N PRO A 120 8.93 -10.80 10.22
CA PRO A 120 9.36 -12.16 10.61
C PRO A 120 8.27 -13.04 11.21
N GLU A 121 7.10 -12.46 11.54
CA GLU A 121 6.00 -13.20 12.18
C GLU A 121 5.52 -14.36 11.30
N HIS A 122 5.58 -14.16 10.00
CA HIS A 122 5.24 -15.14 8.98
C HIS A 122 6.39 -15.28 7.99
N ALA A 123 7.34 -16.14 8.31
CA ALA A 123 8.49 -16.41 7.44
C ALA A 123 8.06 -17.06 6.12
N ALA A 124 8.92 -16.95 5.09
CA ALA A 124 8.69 -17.61 3.80
C ALA A 124 8.37 -19.11 3.99
N PRO A 125 7.41 -19.66 3.22
CA PRO A 125 6.70 -19.07 2.07
C PRO A 125 5.33 -18.42 2.41
N ALA A 126 5.13 -17.92 3.60
CA ALA A 126 3.82 -17.50 4.10
C ALA A 126 3.13 -16.39 3.29
N ALA A 127 3.90 -15.55 2.59
CA ALA A 127 3.36 -14.49 1.74
C ALA A 127 2.87 -14.97 0.35
N HIS A 128 3.09 -16.26 0.04
CA HIS A 128 2.70 -16.85 -1.24
C HIS A 128 1.40 -17.65 -1.12
#